data_2fbfebe4172784dccd3de787d9b5956d
#
_entry.id   2fbfebe4172784dccd3de787d9b5956d
#
_cell.length_a   1.000
_cell.length_b   1.000
_cell.length_c   1.000
_cell.angle_alpha   90.00
_cell.angle_beta   90.00
_cell.angle_gamma   90.00
#
_symmetry.space_group_name_H-M   'P 1'
#
loop_
_entity.id
_entity.type
_entity.pdbx_description
1 polymer ?
#
loop_
_entity_poly.entity_id
_entity_poly.type
_entity_poly.pdbx_seq_one_letter_code
_entity_poly.pdbx_strand_id
1 'polypeptide(L)'
;MKRKIFNLILGQAFLCSMIACQSQKSNLTFENQGDSLTIVRITHPTKYLLLPIQEAASEGKVKLDTGSPADMAMDVRLAVDSIEYYVPFELPQGVEEATVTIGKVPSGAVCWENIQLSDTFNTANTDYYRPIYHHTPLYGWMNDANGLVYKDGEYHLYFQYNPYGSKWG
;
A
#
# COMPACT_ATOMS: atom_id res chain seq x y z
N MET A 1 -6.00 -21.42 -42.45
CA MET A 1 -6.39 -20.04 -42.08
C MET A 1 -6.68 -19.79 -40.60
N LYS A 2 -7.12 -20.78 -39.80
CA LYS A 2 -7.47 -20.60 -38.35
C LYS A 2 -6.27 -20.36 -37.40
N ARG A 3 -5.07 -20.84 -37.71
CA ARG A 3 -3.88 -20.68 -36.84
C ARG A 3 -3.28 -19.26 -36.82
N LYS A 4 -3.42 -18.48 -37.87
CA LYS A 4 -2.87 -17.11 -37.94
C LYS A 4 -3.68 -16.09 -37.11
N ILE A 5 -5.00 -16.31 -36.99
CA ILE A 5 -5.89 -15.42 -36.23
C ILE A 5 -5.67 -15.60 -34.71
N PHE A 6 -5.41 -16.84 -34.26
CA PHE A 6 -5.17 -17.15 -32.83
C PHE A 6 -3.88 -16.49 -32.33
N ASN A 7 -2.82 -16.52 -33.12
CA ASN A 7 -1.55 -15.89 -32.74
C ASN A 7 -1.63 -14.34 -32.72
N LEU A 8 -2.51 -13.75 -33.52
CA LEU A 8 -2.69 -12.30 -33.54
C LEU A 8 -3.44 -11.81 -32.27
N ILE A 9 -4.45 -12.56 -31.84
CA ILE A 9 -5.22 -12.23 -30.61
C ILE A 9 -4.35 -12.41 -29.37
N LEU A 10 -3.51 -13.44 -29.31
CA LEU A 10 -2.60 -13.64 -28.16
C LEU A 10 -1.52 -12.56 -28.09
N GLY A 11 -1.01 -12.12 -29.25
CA GLY A 11 -0.04 -11.02 -29.34
C GLY A 11 -0.61 -9.67 -28.88
N GLN A 12 -1.86 -9.38 -29.23
CA GLN A 12 -2.53 -8.13 -28.79
C GLN A 12 -2.83 -8.13 -27.28
N ALA A 13 -3.26 -9.26 -26.70
CA ALA A 13 -3.51 -9.36 -25.27
C ALA A 13 -2.21 -9.20 -24.45
N PHE A 14 -1.09 -9.74 -24.94
CA PHE A 14 0.21 -9.60 -24.28
C PHE A 14 0.78 -8.17 -24.39
N LEU A 15 0.57 -7.52 -25.54
CA LEU A 15 1.00 -6.13 -25.73
C LEU A 15 0.19 -5.15 -24.86
N CYS A 16 -1.12 -5.40 -24.67
CA CYS A 16 -1.97 -4.57 -23.82
C CYS A 16 -1.60 -4.67 -22.33
N SER A 17 -1.20 -5.85 -21.85
CA SER A 17 -0.74 -6.02 -20.46
C SER A 17 0.62 -5.36 -20.19
N MET A 18 1.51 -5.31 -21.17
CA MET A 18 2.80 -4.63 -21.05
C MET A 18 2.65 -3.10 -21.06
N ILE A 19 1.72 -2.55 -21.84
CA ILE A 19 1.44 -1.11 -21.89
C ILE A 19 0.80 -0.64 -20.58
N ALA A 20 -0.11 -1.41 -19.98
CA ALA A 20 -0.72 -1.08 -18.69
C ALA A 20 0.32 -1.04 -17.55
N CYS A 21 1.28 -1.96 -17.54
CA CYS A 21 2.34 -2.00 -16.53
C CYS A 21 3.34 -0.84 -16.69
N GLN A 22 3.63 -0.41 -17.92
CA GLN A 22 4.50 0.74 -18.19
C GLN A 22 3.83 2.08 -17.83
N SER A 23 2.52 2.22 -18.02
CA SER A 23 1.81 3.46 -17.70
C SER A 23 1.75 3.72 -16.19
N GLN A 24 1.66 2.68 -15.36
CA GLN A 24 1.63 2.84 -13.90
C GLN A 24 2.97 3.32 -13.32
N LYS A 25 4.11 2.90 -13.88
CA LYS A 25 5.43 3.40 -13.44
C LYS A 25 5.66 4.87 -13.85
N SER A 26 5.03 5.35 -14.91
CA SER A 26 5.16 6.75 -15.35
C SER A 26 4.45 7.75 -14.42
N ASN A 27 3.51 7.29 -13.59
CA ASN A 27 2.76 8.15 -12.67
C ASN A 27 3.42 8.29 -11.29
N LEU A 28 4.55 7.61 -11.05
CA LEU A 28 5.34 7.71 -9.83
C LEU A 28 6.71 8.33 -10.13
N THR A 29 7.04 9.39 -9.42
CA THR A 29 8.37 10.01 -9.47
C THR A 29 8.96 10.04 -8.08
N PHE A 30 10.21 9.58 -7.94
CA PHE A 30 10.94 9.54 -6.68
C PHE A 30 12.03 10.60 -6.69
N GLU A 31 11.93 11.56 -5.77
CA GLU A 31 12.90 12.63 -5.57
C GLU A 31 13.64 12.41 -4.25
N ASN A 32 14.88 11.99 -4.31
CA ASN A 32 15.70 11.81 -3.12
C ASN A 32 16.18 13.16 -2.58
N GLN A 33 15.91 13.46 -1.32
CA GLN A 33 16.27 14.68 -0.61
C GLN A 33 17.40 14.40 0.41
N GLY A 34 18.46 13.73 -0.03
CA GLY A 34 19.58 13.30 0.80
C GLY A 34 19.41 11.88 1.36
N ASP A 35 20.17 11.54 2.39
CA ASP A 35 20.35 10.13 2.81
C ASP A 35 19.13 9.49 3.50
N SER A 36 18.11 10.25 3.82
CA SER A 36 17.03 9.74 4.67
C SER A 36 15.62 10.19 4.33
N LEU A 37 15.41 10.95 3.26
CA LEU A 37 14.09 11.43 2.86
C LEU A 37 13.90 11.31 1.35
N THR A 38 12.83 10.68 0.93
CA THR A 38 12.39 10.59 -0.46
C THR A 38 11.00 11.19 -0.59
N ILE A 39 10.81 12.07 -1.56
CA ILE A 39 9.50 12.59 -1.94
C ILE A 39 8.99 11.74 -3.09
N VAL A 40 7.83 11.14 -2.91
CA VAL A 40 7.12 10.40 -3.95
C VAL A 40 6.01 11.28 -4.49
N ARG A 41 6.17 11.74 -5.74
CA ARG A 41 5.11 12.48 -6.44
C ARG A 41 4.29 11.52 -7.27
N ILE A 42 3.00 11.65 -7.19
CA ILE A 42 2.02 10.77 -7.81
C ILE A 42 1.11 11.63 -8.68
N THR A 43 1.11 11.38 -9.97
CA THR A 43 0.16 12.00 -10.90
C THR A 43 -1.00 11.03 -11.15
N HIS A 44 -2.22 11.53 -11.17
CA HIS A 44 -3.46 10.73 -11.31
C HIS A 44 -3.49 9.56 -10.32
N PRO A 45 -3.52 9.84 -8.99
CA PRO A 45 -3.44 8.81 -7.98
C PRO A 45 -4.60 7.82 -8.09
N THR A 46 -4.29 6.54 -7.98
CA THR A 46 -5.23 5.45 -7.77
C THR A 46 -5.69 5.42 -6.31
N LYS A 47 -6.54 4.46 -5.94
CA LYS A 47 -7.04 4.36 -4.56
C LYS A 47 -5.93 4.10 -3.55
N TYR A 48 -4.92 3.31 -3.92
CA TYR A 48 -3.85 2.88 -3.02
C TYR A 48 -2.46 3.08 -3.63
N LEU A 49 -1.52 3.44 -2.78
CA LEU A 49 -0.10 3.20 -2.96
C LEU A 49 0.23 1.91 -2.21
N LEU A 50 0.57 0.85 -2.93
CA LEU A 50 0.96 -0.42 -2.33
C LEU A 50 2.41 -0.35 -1.88
N LEU A 51 2.62 -0.50 -0.59
CA LEU A 51 3.92 -0.43 0.07
C LEU A 51 4.44 -1.85 0.33
N PRO A 52 5.62 -2.22 -0.20
CA PRO A 52 6.23 -3.52 0.06
C PRO A 52 6.84 -3.55 1.46
N ILE A 53 6.53 -4.58 2.23
CA ILE A 53 6.90 -4.74 3.64
C ILE A 53 7.94 -5.83 3.83
N GLN A 54 8.86 -5.57 4.77
CA GLN A 54 9.77 -6.54 5.36
C GLN A 54 9.73 -6.37 6.88
N GLU A 55 9.18 -7.34 7.58
CA GLU A 55 8.95 -7.26 9.03
C GLU A 55 10.22 -7.11 9.89
N ALA A 56 11.35 -7.55 9.35
CA ALA A 56 12.65 -7.41 10.00
C ALA A 56 13.31 -6.04 9.74
N ALA A 57 12.78 -5.23 8.82
CA ALA A 57 13.33 -3.91 8.52
C ALA A 57 13.07 -2.92 9.67
N SER A 58 13.92 -1.90 9.73
CA SER A 58 13.70 -0.75 10.62
C SER A 58 12.49 0.05 10.17
N GLU A 59 11.82 0.71 11.11
CA GLU A 59 10.69 1.59 10.85
C GLU A 59 11.11 2.82 10.06
N GLY A 60 10.54 2.96 8.87
CA GLY A 60 10.51 4.19 8.11
C GLY A 60 9.31 5.05 8.52
N LYS A 61 9.30 6.30 8.05
CA LYS A 61 8.18 7.24 8.25
C LYS A 61 7.53 7.52 6.91
N VAL A 62 6.26 7.16 6.77
CA VAL A 62 5.46 7.42 5.57
C VAL A 62 4.38 8.45 5.92
N LYS A 63 4.33 9.54 5.17
CA LYS A 63 3.37 10.63 5.41
C LYS A 63 2.74 11.06 4.08
N LEU A 64 1.41 11.12 4.03
CA LEU A 64 0.71 11.85 2.99
C LEU A 64 0.83 13.35 3.27
N ASP A 65 1.31 14.11 2.30
CA ASP A 65 1.43 15.55 2.42
C ASP A 65 0.22 16.24 1.78
N THR A 66 -0.72 16.67 2.61
CA THR A 66 -1.90 17.42 2.19
C THR A 66 -1.71 18.93 2.41
N GLY A 67 -0.57 19.34 2.96
CA GLY A 67 -0.32 20.71 3.41
C GLY A 67 -1.01 21.05 4.74
N SER A 68 -1.62 20.06 5.40
CA SER A 68 -2.26 20.24 6.70
C SER A 68 -1.24 20.08 7.84
N PRO A 69 -1.27 20.93 8.87
CA PRO A 69 -0.47 20.73 10.07
C PRO A 69 -0.88 19.46 10.85
N ALA A 70 -2.03 18.88 10.53
CA ALA A 70 -2.52 17.62 11.12
C ALA A 70 -1.99 16.38 10.41
N ASP A 71 -1.24 16.52 9.31
CA ASP A 71 -0.65 15.38 8.60
C ASP A 71 0.33 14.62 9.49
N MET A 72 0.01 13.38 9.80
CA MET A 72 0.81 12.51 10.65
C MET A 72 1.63 11.54 9.80
N ALA A 73 2.85 11.26 10.25
CA ALA A 73 3.66 10.21 9.68
C ALA A 73 3.32 8.87 10.37
N MET A 74 3.16 7.83 9.55
CA MET A 74 2.95 6.46 9.99
C MET A 74 4.27 5.70 10.02
N ASP A 75 4.44 4.83 11.01
CA ASP A 75 5.57 3.91 11.07
C ASP A 75 5.33 2.71 10.15
N VAL A 76 6.23 2.48 9.20
CA VAL A 76 6.10 1.43 8.20
C VAL A 76 7.45 0.75 7.98
N ARG A 77 7.51 -0.59 8.06
CA ARG A 77 8.72 -1.38 7.80
C ARG A 77 8.86 -1.68 6.31
N LEU A 78 9.24 -0.67 5.54
CA LEU A 78 9.45 -0.83 4.11
C LEU A 78 10.59 -1.81 3.80
N ALA A 79 10.39 -2.61 2.76
CA ALA A 79 11.33 -3.67 2.38
C ALA A 79 12.68 -3.11 1.97
N VAL A 80 13.74 -3.57 2.66
CA VAL A 80 15.14 -3.21 2.39
C VAL A 80 15.80 -4.25 1.51
N ASP A 81 15.71 -5.53 1.88
CA ASP A 81 16.42 -6.65 1.21
C ASP A 81 15.46 -7.61 0.49
N SER A 82 14.25 -7.80 1.03
CA SER A 82 13.27 -8.75 0.49
C SER A 82 11.85 -8.27 0.77
N ILE A 83 10.90 -8.66 -0.07
CA ILE A 83 9.49 -8.32 0.09
C ILE A 83 8.75 -9.53 0.63
N GLU A 84 8.12 -9.38 1.79
CA GLU A 84 7.29 -10.42 2.40
C GLU A 84 5.83 -10.30 1.97
N TYR A 85 5.29 -9.08 1.94
CA TYR A 85 3.92 -8.78 1.50
C TYR A 85 3.76 -7.29 1.17
N TYR A 86 2.55 -6.89 0.77
CA TYR A 86 2.20 -5.50 0.51
C TYR A 86 1.11 -5.03 1.46
N VAL A 87 1.13 -3.74 1.80
CA VAL A 87 0.05 -3.06 2.51
C VAL A 87 -0.49 -1.89 1.70
N PRO A 88 -1.80 -1.59 1.79
CA PRO A 88 -2.41 -0.48 1.07
C PRO A 88 -2.26 0.80 1.88
N PHE A 89 -1.63 1.81 1.32
CA PHE A 89 -1.63 3.17 1.83
C PHE A 89 -2.65 3.98 1.02
N GLU A 90 -3.70 4.46 1.66
CA GLU A 90 -4.79 5.15 0.97
C GLU A 90 -4.34 6.52 0.45
N LEU A 91 -4.69 6.81 -0.80
CA LEU A 91 -4.43 8.07 -1.47
C LEU A 91 -5.71 8.90 -1.61
N PRO A 92 -5.61 10.24 -1.64
CA PRO A 92 -6.75 11.10 -1.86
C PRO A 92 -7.35 10.85 -3.23
N GLN A 93 -8.67 10.81 -3.31
CA GLN A 93 -9.40 10.59 -4.55
C GLN A 93 -9.88 11.91 -5.16
N GLY A 94 -9.96 11.95 -6.50
CA GLY A 94 -10.46 13.12 -7.23
C GLY A 94 -9.47 14.29 -7.30
N VAL A 95 -8.19 14.02 -7.05
CA VAL A 95 -7.10 14.99 -7.19
C VAL A 95 -6.21 14.61 -8.37
N GLU A 96 -5.60 15.62 -9.02
CA GLU A 96 -4.65 15.39 -10.13
C GLU A 96 -3.29 14.90 -9.64
N GLU A 97 -2.88 15.34 -8.44
CA GLU A 97 -1.58 15.04 -7.85
C GLU A 97 -1.70 14.73 -6.38
N ALA A 98 -0.83 13.83 -5.89
CA ALA A 98 -0.61 13.56 -4.48
C ALA A 98 0.89 13.47 -4.18
N THR A 99 1.28 13.86 -2.99
CA THR A 99 2.66 13.78 -2.52
C THR A 99 2.74 12.92 -1.26
N VAL A 100 3.63 11.93 -1.29
CA VAL A 100 3.94 11.10 -0.12
C VAL A 100 5.41 11.28 0.21
N THR A 101 5.72 11.58 1.46
CA THR A 101 7.09 11.63 1.94
C THR A 101 7.45 10.34 2.67
N ILE A 102 8.60 9.76 2.33
CA ILE A 102 9.11 8.53 2.94
C ILE A 102 10.48 8.83 3.53
N GLY A 103 10.58 8.68 4.86
CA GLY A 103 11.80 8.94 5.61
C GLY A 103 12.42 7.71 6.24
N LYS A 104 13.71 7.76 6.53
CA LYS A 104 14.48 6.73 7.25
C LYS A 104 14.59 5.37 6.51
N VAL A 105 14.49 5.37 5.20
CA VAL A 105 14.65 4.16 4.37
C VAL A 105 15.92 4.31 3.51
N PRO A 106 16.81 3.30 3.48
CA PRO A 106 18.04 3.37 2.69
C PRO A 106 17.75 3.55 1.20
N SER A 107 18.58 4.33 0.50
CA SER A 107 18.41 4.57 -0.93
C SER A 107 18.54 3.34 -1.82
N GLY A 108 19.25 2.29 -1.35
CA GLY A 108 19.39 1.00 -2.04
C GLY A 108 18.32 -0.02 -1.68
N ALA A 109 17.30 0.34 -0.91
CA ALA A 109 16.25 -0.59 -0.51
C ALA A 109 15.41 -1.08 -1.69
N VAL A 110 15.04 -2.37 -1.69
CA VAL A 110 14.25 -2.99 -2.77
C VAL A 110 12.85 -2.40 -2.89
N CYS A 111 12.35 -1.74 -1.86
CA CYS A 111 11.03 -1.10 -1.89
C CYS A 111 10.89 -0.05 -3.00
N TRP A 112 11.95 0.70 -3.33
CA TRP A 112 11.88 1.80 -4.30
C TRP A 112 11.48 1.35 -5.71
N GLU A 113 11.86 0.15 -6.11
CA GLU A 113 11.50 -0.41 -7.40
C GLU A 113 10.15 -1.13 -7.39
N ASN A 114 9.59 -1.37 -6.19
CA ASN A 114 8.42 -2.22 -5.97
C ASN A 114 7.21 -1.50 -5.37
N ILE A 115 7.32 -0.22 -4.99
CA ILE A 115 6.16 0.62 -4.71
C ILE A 115 5.33 0.77 -5.98
N GLN A 116 4.02 0.57 -5.89
CA GLN A 116 3.13 0.57 -7.05
C GLN A 116 1.75 1.17 -6.73
N LEU A 117 1.11 1.71 -7.76
CA LEU A 117 -0.26 2.21 -7.68
C LEU A 117 -1.28 1.09 -7.96
N SER A 118 -2.39 1.10 -7.25
CA SER A 118 -3.48 0.14 -7.47
C SER A 118 -4.84 0.70 -7.04
N ASP A 119 -5.88 0.39 -7.80
CA ASP A 119 -7.26 0.68 -7.41
C ASP A 119 -7.86 -0.40 -6.51
N THR A 120 -7.18 -1.53 -6.37
CA THR A 120 -7.66 -2.68 -5.61
C THR A 120 -6.59 -3.19 -4.65
N PHE A 121 -7.04 -3.72 -3.51
CA PHE A 121 -6.23 -4.49 -2.59
C PHE A 121 -7.01 -5.74 -2.18
N ASN A 122 -6.38 -6.90 -2.29
CA ASN A 122 -7.04 -8.13 -1.92
C ASN A 122 -7.05 -8.29 -0.39
N THR A 123 -8.22 -8.17 0.21
CA THR A 123 -8.46 -8.37 1.64
C THR A 123 -8.98 -9.78 1.96
N ALA A 124 -9.13 -10.65 0.97
CA ALA A 124 -9.56 -12.03 1.18
C ALA A 124 -8.45 -12.80 1.90
N ASN A 125 -8.56 -12.92 3.20
CA ASN A 125 -7.68 -13.75 4.01
C ASN A 125 -8.23 -15.18 4.05
N THR A 126 -7.54 -16.09 3.38
CA THR A 126 -7.87 -17.52 3.31
C THR A 126 -6.96 -18.35 4.21
N ASP A 127 -6.22 -17.75 5.11
CA ASP A 127 -5.33 -18.43 6.04
C ASP A 127 -6.09 -19.47 6.89
N TYR A 128 -5.48 -20.64 7.05
CA TYR A 128 -6.01 -21.73 7.84
C TYR A 128 -6.33 -21.32 9.29
N TYR A 129 -5.55 -20.42 9.87
CA TYR A 129 -5.70 -19.95 11.25
C TYR A 129 -6.62 -18.74 11.41
N ARG A 130 -7.25 -18.26 10.32
CA ARG A 130 -8.18 -17.15 10.44
C ARG A 130 -9.40 -17.56 11.28
N PRO A 131 -9.73 -16.84 12.37
CA PRO A 131 -10.95 -17.11 13.14
C PRO A 131 -12.20 -16.90 12.29
N ILE A 132 -13.20 -17.79 12.46
CA ILE A 132 -14.47 -17.72 11.73
C ILE A 132 -15.47 -16.81 12.43
N TYR A 133 -15.41 -16.71 13.76
CA TYR A 133 -16.40 -16.01 14.59
C TYR A 133 -15.81 -14.99 15.55
N HIS A 134 -14.50 -14.88 15.65
CA HIS A 134 -13.85 -13.79 16.37
C HIS A 134 -13.68 -12.57 15.47
N HIS A 135 -13.80 -11.36 16.07
CA HIS A 135 -13.51 -10.13 15.36
C HIS A 135 -12.03 -10.10 14.94
N THR A 136 -11.79 -9.84 13.66
CA THR A 136 -10.45 -9.62 13.12
C THR A 136 -10.52 -8.48 12.09
N PRO A 137 -9.49 -7.64 11.96
CA PRO A 137 -9.43 -6.68 10.88
C PRO A 137 -9.30 -7.39 9.53
N LEU A 138 -9.61 -6.71 8.45
CA LEU A 138 -9.47 -7.24 7.10
C LEU A 138 -8.00 -7.54 6.76
N TYR A 139 -7.08 -6.73 7.27
CA TYR A 139 -5.64 -6.87 7.14
C TYR A 139 -4.96 -6.10 8.28
N GLY A 140 -3.63 -6.27 8.42
CA GLY A 140 -2.88 -5.59 9.46
C GLY A 140 -3.00 -6.24 10.84
N TRP A 141 -2.51 -5.55 11.83
CA TRP A 141 -2.46 -6.01 13.21
C TRP A 141 -3.41 -5.23 14.11
N MET A 142 -4.09 -5.91 15.01
CA MET A 142 -4.96 -5.29 16.01
C MET A 142 -4.58 -5.73 17.42
N ASN A 143 -4.79 -4.82 18.38
CA ASN A 143 -4.60 -5.06 19.80
C ASN A 143 -5.63 -4.27 20.62
N ASP A 144 -5.68 -4.54 21.93
CA ASP A 144 -6.42 -3.77 22.94
C ASP A 144 -7.80 -3.30 22.46
N ALA A 145 -8.74 -4.25 22.39
CA ALA A 145 -10.15 -3.91 22.25
C ALA A 145 -10.57 -3.09 23.48
N ASN A 146 -10.70 -1.78 23.33
CA ASN A 146 -10.85 -0.82 24.42
C ASN A 146 -12.04 0.10 24.25
N GLY A 147 -13.17 -0.41 24.18
CA GLY A 147 -14.41 0.35 24.13
C GLY A 147 -15.46 -0.40 23.34
N LEU A 148 -16.48 -0.81 24.06
CA LEU A 148 -17.67 -1.36 23.47
C LEU A 148 -18.84 -0.46 23.89
N VAL A 149 -19.52 0.14 22.93
CA VAL A 149 -20.69 0.97 23.20
C VAL A 149 -21.83 0.56 22.27
N TYR A 150 -23.04 0.50 22.82
CA TYR A 150 -24.26 0.35 22.04
C TYR A 150 -24.89 1.72 21.80
N LYS A 151 -25.04 2.08 20.53
CA LYS A 151 -25.62 3.35 20.14
C LYS A 151 -26.39 3.19 18.82
N ASP A 152 -27.58 3.81 18.76
CA ASP A 152 -28.42 3.87 17.55
C ASP A 152 -28.74 2.48 16.92
N GLY A 153 -28.84 1.42 17.76
CA GLY A 153 -29.15 0.07 17.32
C GLY A 153 -27.93 -0.79 16.96
N GLU A 154 -26.72 -0.25 17.08
CA GLU A 154 -25.47 -0.91 16.70
C GLU A 154 -24.49 -1.03 17.85
N TYR A 155 -23.64 -2.06 17.84
CA TYR A 155 -22.50 -2.20 18.73
C TYR A 155 -21.25 -1.65 18.05
N HIS A 156 -20.62 -0.67 18.69
CA HIS A 156 -19.35 -0.09 18.23
C HIS A 156 -18.21 -0.65 19.08
N LEU A 157 -17.24 -1.29 18.43
CA LEU A 157 -16.05 -1.80 19.04
C LEU A 157 -14.84 -0.97 18.60
N TYR A 158 -14.13 -0.38 19.56
CA TYR A 158 -12.88 0.34 19.32
C TYR A 158 -11.68 -0.53 19.70
N PHE A 159 -10.61 -0.43 18.94
CA PHE A 159 -9.37 -1.18 19.15
C PHE A 159 -8.18 -0.43 18.58
N GLN A 160 -6.98 -0.77 19.04
CA GLN A 160 -5.75 -0.30 18.42
C GLN A 160 -5.50 -1.06 17.13
N TYR A 161 -5.09 -0.35 16.10
CA TYR A 161 -4.96 -0.92 14.77
C TYR A 161 -3.72 -0.40 14.04
N ASN A 162 -2.86 -1.32 13.59
CA ASN A 162 -1.77 -1.03 12.68
C ASN A 162 -2.06 -1.66 11.31
N PRO A 163 -2.49 -0.87 10.31
CA PRO A 163 -2.76 -1.38 8.96
C PRO A 163 -1.48 -1.64 8.15
N TYR A 164 -0.31 -1.18 8.62
CA TYR A 164 0.93 -1.17 7.84
C TYR A 164 1.95 -2.23 8.27
N GLY A 165 1.54 -3.19 9.06
CA GLY A 165 2.41 -4.26 9.51
C GLY A 165 1.68 -5.36 10.27
N SER A 166 2.41 -6.41 10.66
CA SER A 166 1.91 -7.52 11.47
C SER A 166 2.27 -7.42 12.95
N LYS A 167 2.81 -6.28 13.36
CA LYS A 167 3.28 -6.02 14.73
C LYS A 167 2.79 -4.66 15.23
N TRP A 168 3.04 -4.42 16.50
CA TRP A 168 2.93 -3.11 17.10
C TRP A 168 3.76 -2.09 16.30
N GLY A 169 3.19 -0.91 16.02
CA GLY A 169 3.83 0.18 15.28
C GLY A 169 3.44 1.54 15.79
#